data_46ab754461f5034076359c56462242d4
#
_entry.id   46ab754461f5034076359c56462242d4
#
_cell.length_a   1.000
_cell.length_b   1.000
_cell.length_c   1.000
_cell.angle_alpha   90.00
_cell.angle_beta   90.00
_cell.angle_gamma   90.00
#
_symmetry.space_group_name_H-M   'P 1'
#
loop_
_entity.id
_entity.type
_entity.pdbx_description
1 polymer ?
#
loop_
_entity_poly.entity_id
_entity_poly.type
_entity_poly.pdbx_seq_one_letter_code
_entity_poly.pdbx_strand_id
1 'polypeptide(L)'
;LHGNWPWELAQPDESVLVGFGGRVENYISDRENYRVRWVPGEQVVAVPYDVLQLGYKVSTCNRLRLWRADATEIFDFYAFNIGDYMGSVEQSVSSETISKVLYPNDGTDAGKILRLKQQFFFVSASLQDMFRNLDKCNVPIEEFPNRYQVQLNDTHPSVAVAEMMRILVDVKHVDWEQAWEITTKSIAYTNHTLLPEALEKWDLKLFKTL
;
A
#
# COMPACT_ATOMS: atom_id res chain seq x y z
N LEU A 1 5.76 -14.70 -6.74
CA LEU A 1 5.79 -14.59 -8.21
C LEU A 1 7.02 -13.85 -8.75
N HIS A 2 7.88 -13.37 -7.85
CA HIS A 2 9.15 -12.74 -8.23
C HIS A 2 10.18 -13.85 -8.39
N GLY A 3 10.30 -14.39 -9.59
CA GLY A 3 11.40 -15.26 -9.99
C GLY A 3 12.60 -14.40 -10.38
N ASN A 4 13.77 -15.02 -10.50
CA ASN A 4 15.00 -14.41 -11.03
C ASN A 4 14.84 -14.05 -12.52
N TRP A 5 13.83 -13.29 -12.87
CA TRP A 5 13.63 -12.85 -14.24
C TRP A 5 14.54 -11.65 -14.51
N PRO A 6 15.44 -11.72 -15.49
CA PRO A 6 16.44 -10.68 -15.73
C PRO A 6 15.86 -9.33 -16.17
N TRP A 7 14.56 -9.28 -16.45
CA TRP A 7 13.86 -8.08 -16.90
C TRP A 7 13.10 -7.35 -15.78
N GLU A 8 13.10 -7.89 -14.56
CA GLU A 8 12.59 -7.22 -13.36
C GLU A 8 13.73 -6.49 -12.65
N LEU A 9 13.65 -5.17 -12.64
CA LEU A 9 14.66 -4.30 -12.04
C LEU A 9 14.22 -3.87 -10.65
N ALA A 10 14.88 -4.37 -9.62
CA ALA A 10 14.64 -3.92 -8.25
C ALA A 10 15.06 -2.46 -8.07
N GLN A 11 14.23 -1.68 -7.36
CA GLN A 11 14.49 -0.27 -7.04
C GLN A 11 14.48 -0.06 -5.51
N PRO A 12 15.45 -0.60 -4.76
CA PRO A 12 15.42 -0.58 -3.29
C PRO A 12 15.41 0.85 -2.71
N ASP A 13 16.04 1.81 -3.39
CA ASP A 13 16.04 3.23 -2.98
C ASP A 13 14.66 3.90 -3.09
N GLU A 14 13.73 3.24 -3.76
CA GLU A 14 12.36 3.68 -3.92
C GLU A 14 11.37 2.90 -3.06
N SER A 15 11.87 2.13 -2.09
CA SER A 15 11.03 1.38 -1.14
C SER A 15 10.21 2.31 -0.25
N VAL A 16 9.05 1.82 0.16
CA VAL A 16 8.15 2.50 1.10
C VAL A 16 7.76 1.57 2.23
N LEU A 17 7.37 2.14 3.38
CA LEU A 17 6.86 1.38 4.52
C LEU A 17 5.34 1.30 4.47
N VAL A 18 4.81 0.09 4.59
CA VAL A 18 3.37 -0.15 4.74
C VAL A 18 3.11 -0.64 6.16
N GLY A 19 2.25 0.07 6.88
CA GLY A 19 1.88 -0.27 8.24
C GLY A 19 0.61 -1.12 8.30
N PHE A 20 0.46 -1.88 9.41
CA PHE A 20 -0.75 -2.64 9.71
C PHE A 20 -1.10 -2.54 11.19
N GLY A 21 -2.39 -2.58 11.50
CA GLY A 21 -2.88 -2.57 12.88
C GLY A 21 -2.44 -1.34 13.68
N GLY A 22 -2.21 -1.53 14.97
CA GLY A 22 -1.70 -0.47 15.85
C GLY A 22 -2.80 0.38 16.48
N ARG A 23 -2.53 1.68 16.62
CA ARG A 23 -3.43 2.61 17.30
C ARG A 23 -3.44 3.97 16.63
N VAL A 24 -4.53 4.68 16.87
CA VAL A 24 -4.67 6.08 16.47
C VAL A 24 -4.39 6.98 17.66
N GLU A 25 -3.54 7.98 17.45
CA GLU A 25 -3.21 9.01 18.42
C GLU A 25 -3.76 10.35 17.95
N ASN A 26 -4.40 11.06 18.88
CA ASN A 26 -4.88 12.40 18.65
C ASN A 26 -3.86 13.40 19.17
N TYR A 27 -3.61 14.45 18.43
CA TYR A 27 -2.73 15.53 18.89
C TYR A 27 -3.22 16.88 18.40
N ILE A 28 -2.79 17.94 19.09
CA ILE A 28 -3.04 19.31 18.70
C ILE A 28 -1.81 19.79 17.94
N SER A 29 -2.01 20.27 16.71
CA SER A 29 -0.93 20.87 15.93
C SER A 29 -0.58 22.27 16.46
N ASP A 30 0.56 22.82 16.04
CA ASP A 30 1.03 24.17 16.40
C ASP A 30 0.04 25.30 16.04
N ARG A 31 -1.00 25.00 15.27
CA ARG A 31 -2.07 25.91 14.88
C ARG A 31 -3.39 25.65 15.61
N GLU A 32 -3.34 24.93 16.71
CA GLU A 32 -4.53 24.52 17.49
C GLU A 32 -5.53 23.65 16.70
N ASN A 33 -5.13 23.14 15.56
CA ASN A 33 -5.94 22.23 14.76
C ASN A 33 -5.84 20.80 15.29
N TYR A 34 -6.98 20.17 15.48
CA TYR A 34 -7.06 18.75 15.81
C TYR A 34 -6.52 17.92 14.65
N ARG A 35 -5.58 17.04 14.94
CA ARG A 35 -4.97 16.12 13.99
C ARG A 35 -4.94 14.71 14.54
N VAL A 36 -4.92 13.76 13.62
CA VAL A 36 -4.87 12.35 13.92
C VAL A 36 -3.57 11.78 13.34
N ARG A 37 -2.92 10.90 14.10
CA ARG A 37 -1.76 10.15 13.64
C ARG A 37 -2.00 8.67 13.87
N TRP A 38 -1.86 7.88 12.83
CA TRP A 38 -1.82 6.43 12.95
C TRP A 38 -0.40 5.96 13.31
N VAL A 39 -0.31 5.16 14.37
CA VAL A 39 0.92 4.48 14.80
C VAL A 39 0.72 3.01 14.52
N PRO A 40 1.30 2.48 13.44
CA PRO A 40 1.12 1.07 13.09
C PRO A 40 1.75 0.14 14.13
N GLY A 41 1.15 -1.02 14.31
CA GLY A 41 1.66 -2.08 15.20
C GLY A 41 2.67 -2.97 14.50
N GLU A 42 2.57 -3.11 13.18
CA GLU A 42 3.46 -3.86 12.32
C GLU A 42 3.82 -3.00 11.10
N GLN A 43 5.03 -3.13 10.60
CA GLN A 43 5.47 -2.46 9.37
C GLN A 43 6.20 -3.44 8.47
N VAL A 44 5.95 -3.31 7.17
CA VAL A 44 6.55 -4.13 6.12
C VAL A 44 7.16 -3.21 5.08
N VAL A 45 8.34 -3.54 4.58
CA VAL A 45 8.97 -2.82 3.48
C VAL A 45 8.37 -3.28 2.16
N ALA A 46 7.84 -2.35 1.38
CA ALA A 46 7.43 -2.58 0.00
C ALA A 46 8.56 -2.17 -0.94
N VAL A 47 9.21 -3.15 -1.55
CA VAL A 47 10.29 -2.93 -2.52
C VAL A 47 9.72 -2.98 -3.93
N PRO A 48 9.87 -1.90 -4.72
CA PRO A 48 9.37 -1.89 -6.09
C PRO A 48 10.28 -2.66 -7.05
N TYR A 49 9.64 -3.37 -7.97
CA TYR A 49 10.26 -4.07 -9.09
C TYR A 49 9.65 -3.56 -10.39
N ASP A 50 10.49 -3.05 -11.27
CA ASP A 50 10.07 -2.45 -12.52
C ASP A 50 10.32 -3.38 -13.71
N VAL A 51 9.27 -3.58 -14.51
CA VAL A 51 9.34 -4.23 -15.82
C VAL A 51 9.15 -3.17 -16.90
N LEU A 52 10.14 -2.99 -17.76
CA LEU A 52 10.10 -1.98 -18.80
C LEU A 52 9.26 -2.46 -20.00
N GLN A 53 8.35 -1.60 -20.43
CA GLN A 53 7.48 -1.82 -21.58
C GLN A 53 7.88 -0.86 -22.70
N LEU A 54 8.66 -1.38 -23.65
CA LEU A 54 9.17 -0.59 -24.76
C LEU A 54 8.11 -0.39 -25.85
N GLY A 55 7.97 0.84 -26.32
CA GLY A 55 7.11 1.14 -27.46
C GLY A 55 7.75 0.66 -28.79
N TYR A 56 6.91 0.27 -29.75
CA TYR A 56 7.39 -0.17 -31.06
C TYR A 56 7.85 1.03 -31.91
N LYS A 57 9.14 1.08 -32.24
CA LYS A 57 9.76 2.15 -33.05
C LYS A 57 9.53 3.58 -32.53
N VAL A 58 9.35 3.75 -31.23
CA VAL A 58 9.24 5.06 -30.57
C VAL A 58 10.19 5.14 -29.39
N SER A 59 10.50 6.36 -28.92
CA SER A 59 11.34 6.57 -27.75
C SER A 59 10.61 6.37 -26.41
N THR A 60 9.31 6.11 -26.45
CA THR A 60 8.50 5.91 -25.24
C THR A 60 8.81 4.55 -24.61
N CYS A 61 9.07 4.58 -23.30
CA CYS A 61 9.21 3.40 -22.47
C CYS A 61 8.30 3.55 -21.26
N ASN A 62 7.27 2.71 -21.17
CA ASN A 62 6.42 2.64 -20.00
C ASN A 62 6.99 1.67 -18.97
N ARG A 63 6.54 1.77 -17.75
CA ARG A 63 6.98 0.96 -16.62
C ARG A 63 5.78 0.26 -15.98
N LEU A 64 5.88 -1.06 -15.85
CA LEU A 64 5.01 -1.83 -14.98
C LEU A 64 5.72 -2.00 -13.65
N ARG A 65 5.20 -1.42 -12.59
CA ARG A 65 5.75 -1.53 -11.22
C ARG A 65 4.97 -2.56 -10.42
N LEU A 66 5.69 -3.53 -9.88
CA LEU A 66 5.21 -4.55 -8.97
C LEU A 66 5.86 -4.36 -7.61
N TRP A 67 5.30 -4.96 -6.56
CA TRP A 67 5.76 -4.79 -5.18
C TRP A 67 6.11 -6.12 -4.54
N ARG A 68 7.27 -6.20 -3.91
CA ARG A 68 7.66 -7.28 -3.02
C ARG A 68 7.61 -6.80 -1.58
N ALA A 69 7.08 -7.62 -0.69
CA ALA A 69 7.06 -7.39 0.73
C ALA A 69 8.31 -8.01 1.37
N ASP A 70 9.07 -7.21 2.10
CA ASP A 70 10.25 -7.62 2.86
C ASP A 70 10.09 -7.20 4.33
N ALA A 71 10.73 -7.92 5.24
CA ALA A 71 10.79 -7.53 6.65
C ALA A 71 11.59 -6.22 6.84
N THR A 72 11.32 -5.50 7.91
CA THR A 72 12.13 -4.32 8.26
C THR A 72 13.43 -4.74 8.93
N GLU A 73 14.58 -4.22 8.47
CA GLU A 73 15.90 -4.53 9.05
C GLU A 73 16.01 -4.15 10.55
N ILE A 74 15.31 -3.12 10.99
CA ILE A 74 15.30 -2.67 12.39
C ILE A 74 14.76 -3.76 13.32
N PHE A 75 13.75 -4.50 12.88
CA PHE A 75 13.14 -5.55 13.68
C PHE A 75 14.05 -6.79 13.74
N ASP A 76 14.61 -7.19 12.63
CA ASP A 76 15.54 -8.31 12.55
C ASP A 76 16.77 -8.08 13.45
N PHE A 77 17.32 -6.86 13.46
CA PHE A 77 18.46 -6.51 14.30
C PHE A 77 18.12 -6.53 15.81
N TYR A 78 16.92 -6.05 16.19
CA TYR A 78 16.51 -6.06 17.60
C TYR A 78 16.25 -7.50 18.10
N ALA A 79 15.49 -8.29 17.36
CA ALA A 79 15.20 -9.69 17.69
C ALA A 79 16.50 -10.52 17.75
N PHE A 80 17.42 -10.29 16.82
CA PHE A 80 18.74 -10.94 16.82
C PHE A 80 19.55 -10.62 18.08
N ASN A 81 19.58 -9.34 18.49
CA ASN A 81 20.36 -8.92 19.68
C ASN A 81 19.80 -9.46 21.00
N ILE A 82 18.49 -9.69 21.11
CA ILE A 82 17.91 -10.30 22.31
C ILE A 82 17.89 -11.84 22.25
N GLY A 83 18.42 -12.44 21.18
CA GLY A 83 18.49 -13.90 21.00
C GLY A 83 17.19 -14.55 20.56
N ASP A 84 16.19 -13.78 20.15
CA ASP A 84 14.91 -14.30 19.63
C ASP A 84 15.01 -14.58 18.12
N TYR A 85 15.82 -15.57 17.78
CA TYR A 85 16.03 -15.97 16.38
C TYR A 85 14.77 -16.54 15.73
N MET A 86 13.91 -17.21 16.51
CA MET A 86 12.67 -17.78 15.97
C MET A 86 11.65 -16.71 15.66
N GLY A 87 11.48 -15.72 16.55
CA GLY A 87 10.59 -14.59 16.31
C GLY A 87 11.01 -13.75 15.10
N SER A 88 12.31 -13.53 14.91
CA SER A 88 12.85 -12.85 13.72
C SER A 88 12.50 -13.61 12.43
N VAL A 89 12.72 -14.93 12.40
CA VAL A 89 12.40 -15.76 11.23
C VAL A 89 10.89 -15.79 10.95
N GLU A 90 10.07 -15.96 11.98
CA GLU A 90 8.60 -15.98 11.83
C GLU A 90 8.07 -14.66 11.25
N GLN A 91 8.59 -13.52 11.70
CA GLN A 91 8.18 -12.23 11.19
C GLN A 91 8.66 -11.99 9.75
N SER A 92 9.90 -12.39 9.43
CA SER A 92 10.40 -12.32 8.07
C SER A 92 9.53 -13.15 7.12
N VAL A 93 9.22 -14.38 7.48
CA VAL A 93 8.33 -15.26 6.72
C VAL A 93 6.93 -14.66 6.59
N SER A 94 6.38 -14.11 7.67
CA SER A 94 5.05 -13.48 7.65
C SER A 94 5.02 -12.28 6.69
N SER A 95 6.01 -11.41 6.74
CA SER A 95 6.11 -10.24 5.86
C SER A 95 6.23 -10.63 4.40
N GLU A 96 7.15 -11.53 4.08
CA GLU A 96 7.37 -11.99 2.71
C GLU A 96 6.16 -12.75 2.12
N THR A 97 5.39 -13.44 2.97
CA THR A 97 4.18 -14.18 2.55
C THR A 97 3.15 -13.26 1.90
N ILE A 98 3.09 -11.97 2.29
CA ILE A 98 2.17 -10.99 1.70
C ILE A 98 2.30 -10.93 0.18
N SER A 99 3.51 -10.98 -0.37
CA SER A 99 3.73 -10.90 -1.82
C SER A 99 4.03 -12.25 -2.49
N LYS A 100 4.31 -13.31 -1.72
CA LYS A 100 4.67 -14.63 -2.26
C LYS A 100 3.49 -15.54 -2.54
N VAL A 101 2.37 -15.37 -1.83
CA VAL A 101 1.18 -16.21 -1.99
C VAL A 101 0.18 -15.53 -2.91
N LEU A 102 -0.20 -16.20 -4.00
CA LEU A 102 -1.25 -15.73 -4.90
C LEU A 102 -2.60 -16.32 -4.48
N TYR A 103 -3.60 -15.46 -4.26
CA TYR A 103 -4.95 -15.86 -3.87
C TYR A 103 -4.98 -16.84 -2.69
N PRO A 104 -4.62 -16.39 -1.47
CA PRO A 104 -4.71 -17.24 -0.29
C PRO A 104 -6.15 -17.76 -0.11
N ASN A 105 -6.27 -18.96 0.38
CA ASN A 105 -7.57 -19.56 0.70
C ASN A 105 -8.24 -18.75 1.82
N ASP A 106 -9.35 -18.09 1.51
CA ASP A 106 -10.14 -17.27 2.44
C ASP A 106 -11.20 -18.05 3.23
N GLY A 107 -11.15 -19.36 3.16
CA GLY A 107 -11.97 -20.26 4.00
C GLY A 107 -11.57 -20.25 5.47
N THR A 108 -10.39 -19.73 5.82
CA THR A 108 -9.87 -19.62 7.18
C THR A 108 -9.68 -18.16 7.59
N ASP A 109 -9.70 -17.87 8.89
CA ASP A 109 -9.45 -16.50 9.38
C ASP A 109 -8.05 -16.01 9.05
N ALA A 110 -7.05 -16.89 9.12
CA ALA A 110 -5.67 -16.55 8.71
C ALA A 110 -5.59 -16.20 7.22
N GLY A 111 -6.27 -16.93 6.36
CA GLY A 111 -6.33 -16.64 4.94
C GLY A 111 -7.05 -15.33 4.62
N LYS A 112 -8.13 -15.01 5.35
CA LYS A 112 -8.83 -13.71 5.22
C LYS A 112 -7.93 -12.55 5.64
N ILE A 113 -7.23 -12.67 6.76
CA ILE A 113 -6.27 -11.66 7.24
C ILE A 113 -5.18 -11.43 6.19
N LEU A 114 -4.58 -12.50 5.68
CA LEU A 114 -3.53 -12.40 4.66
C LEU A 114 -4.05 -11.74 3.38
N ARG A 115 -5.24 -12.11 2.91
CA ARG A 115 -5.85 -11.51 1.71
C ARG A 115 -6.11 -10.01 1.88
N LEU A 116 -6.63 -9.60 3.04
CA LEU A 116 -6.85 -8.17 3.32
C LEU A 116 -5.53 -7.41 3.46
N LYS A 117 -4.51 -8.00 4.11
CA LYS A 117 -3.15 -7.44 4.16
C LYS A 117 -2.57 -7.24 2.76
N GLN A 118 -2.73 -8.22 1.86
CA GLN A 118 -2.27 -8.11 0.47
C GLN A 118 -2.92 -6.93 -0.26
N GLN A 119 -4.23 -6.80 -0.16
CA GLN A 119 -4.97 -5.72 -0.81
C GLN A 119 -4.48 -4.35 -0.33
N PHE A 120 -4.39 -4.18 0.99
CA PHE A 120 -3.91 -2.93 1.57
C PHE A 120 -2.44 -2.67 1.24
N PHE A 121 -1.58 -3.69 1.28
CA PHE A 121 -0.16 -3.57 0.97
C PHE A 121 0.07 -2.99 -0.44
N PHE A 122 -0.54 -3.57 -1.46
CA PHE A 122 -0.37 -3.12 -2.83
C PHE A 122 -0.95 -1.73 -3.08
N VAL A 123 -2.08 -1.44 -2.47
CA VAL A 123 -2.73 -0.13 -2.56
C VAL A 123 -1.88 0.95 -1.90
N SER A 124 -1.47 0.74 -0.66
CA SER A 124 -0.72 1.72 0.10
C SER A 124 0.66 1.98 -0.54
N ALA A 125 1.37 0.93 -0.94
CA ALA A 125 2.66 1.06 -1.62
C ALA A 125 2.53 1.87 -2.92
N SER A 126 1.50 1.59 -3.73
CA SER A 126 1.28 2.28 -5.00
C SER A 126 0.91 3.75 -4.81
N LEU A 127 0.03 4.07 -3.88
CA LEU A 127 -0.34 5.45 -3.60
C LEU A 127 0.83 6.25 -3.02
N GLN A 128 1.58 5.69 -2.08
CA GLN A 128 2.77 6.34 -1.53
C GLN A 128 3.81 6.64 -2.62
N ASP A 129 3.99 5.73 -3.58
CA ASP A 129 4.89 5.94 -4.71
C ASP A 129 4.43 7.10 -5.63
N MET A 130 3.13 7.18 -5.92
CA MET A 130 2.57 8.28 -6.71
C MET A 130 2.78 9.63 -6.02
N PHE A 131 2.48 9.74 -4.72
CA PHE A 131 2.70 10.97 -3.95
C PHE A 131 4.19 11.33 -3.85
N ARG A 132 5.06 10.35 -3.63
CA ARG A 132 6.51 10.57 -3.62
C ARG A 132 7.01 11.13 -4.96
N ASN A 133 6.52 10.60 -6.07
CA ASN A 133 6.90 11.09 -7.39
C ASN A 133 6.36 12.50 -7.65
N LEU A 134 5.16 12.82 -7.17
CA LEU A 134 4.62 14.17 -7.23
C LEU A 134 5.53 15.16 -6.47
N ASP A 135 5.92 14.80 -5.24
CA ASP A 135 6.84 15.59 -4.41
C ASP A 135 8.21 15.78 -5.08
N LYS A 136 8.80 14.72 -5.64
CA LYS A 136 10.09 14.78 -6.37
C LYS A 136 10.06 15.74 -7.56
N CYS A 137 8.89 15.85 -8.20
CA CYS A 137 8.70 16.75 -9.33
C CYS A 137 8.30 18.18 -8.90
N ASN A 138 8.18 18.47 -7.60
CA ASN A 138 7.67 19.72 -7.05
C ASN A 138 6.32 20.14 -7.64
N VAL A 139 5.44 19.18 -7.87
CA VAL A 139 4.09 19.43 -8.39
C VAL A 139 3.14 19.64 -7.21
N PRO A 140 2.31 20.69 -7.20
CA PRO A 140 1.31 20.92 -6.18
C PRO A 140 0.35 19.72 -6.03
N ILE A 141 -0.10 19.46 -4.82
CA ILE A 141 -0.94 18.29 -4.52
C ILE A 141 -2.31 18.34 -5.23
N GLU A 142 -2.80 19.54 -5.49
CA GLU A 142 -4.04 19.80 -6.24
C GLU A 142 -3.97 19.31 -7.68
N GLU A 143 -2.75 19.23 -8.22
CA GLU A 143 -2.50 18.74 -9.58
C GLU A 143 -2.45 17.19 -9.65
N PHE A 144 -2.59 16.49 -8.52
CA PHE A 144 -2.56 15.01 -8.51
C PHE A 144 -3.54 14.41 -9.53
N PRO A 145 -4.83 14.84 -9.64
CA PRO A 145 -5.76 14.28 -10.60
C PRO A 145 -5.38 14.50 -12.07
N ASN A 146 -4.59 15.52 -12.34
CA ASN A 146 -4.08 15.81 -13.69
C ASN A 146 -2.85 15.00 -14.07
N ARG A 147 -2.20 14.36 -13.08
CA ARG A 147 -0.99 13.55 -13.27
C ARG A 147 -1.27 12.06 -13.15
N TYR A 148 -2.20 11.67 -12.28
CA TYR A 148 -2.49 10.29 -11.95
C TYR A 148 -3.99 10.01 -12.04
N GLN A 149 -4.31 8.94 -12.74
CA GLN A 149 -5.64 8.34 -12.77
C GLN A 149 -5.53 6.89 -12.32
N VAL A 150 -6.30 6.53 -11.33
CA VAL A 150 -6.28 5.19 -10.73
C VAL A 150 -7.55 4.45 -11.12
N GLN A 151 -7.40 3.34 -11.82
CA GLN A 151 -8.51 2.45 -12.15
C GLN A 151 -8.54 1.28 -11.19
N LEU A 152 -9.61 1.18 -10.40
CA LEU A 152 -9.85 0.05 -9.51
C LEU A 152 -10.66 -1.02 -10.25
N ASN A 153 -10.10 -2.21 -10.40
CA ASN A 153 -10.77 -3.36 -10.96
C ASN A 153 -11.31 -4.24 -9.84
N ASP A 154 -12.62 -4.41 -9.79
CA ASP A 154 -13.34 -5.11 -8.73
C ASP A 154 -13.15 -4.48 -7.34
N THR A 155 -13.62 -5.14 -6.28
CA THR A 155 -13.55 -4.61 -4.92
C THR A 155 -12.18 -4.82 -4.26
N HIS A 156 -11.30 -5.62 -4.86
CA HIS A 156 -10.00 -5.96 -4.29
C HIS A 156 -9.14 -4.75 -3.89
N PRO A 157 -9.00 -3.71 -4.75
CA PRO A 157 -8.26 -2.50 -4.39
C PRO A 157 -9.15 -1.37 -3.83
N SER A 158 -10.42 -1.61 -3.48
CA SER A 158 -11.37 -0.55 -3.09
C SER A 158 -10.93 0.23 -1.84
N VAL A 159 -10.10 -0.36 -0.99
CA VAL A 159 -9.49 0.32 0.17
C VAL A 159 -8.62 1.53 -0.25
N ALA A 160 -8.29 1.66 -1.53
CA ALA A 160 -7.55 2.79 -2.08
C ALA A 160 -8.23 4.14 -1.80
N VAL A 161 -9.56 4.19 -1.76
CA VAL A 161 -10.31 5.42 -1.45
C VAL A 161 -10.00 5.88 -0.01
N ALA A 162 -10.05 4.96 0.95
CA ALA A 162 -9.76 5.26 2.34
C ALA A 162 -8.28 5.60 2.57
N GLU A 163 -7.37 4.83 1.96
CA GLU A 163 -5.93 5.05 2.09
C GLU A 163 -5.50 6.38 1.45
N MET A 164 -6.07 6.74 0.30
CA MET A 164 -5.81 8.03 -0.33
C MET A 164 -6.26 9.19 0.56
N MET A 165 -7.46 9.10 1.15
CA MET A 165 -7.94 10.09 2.11
C MET A 165 -7.04 10.17 3.34
N ARG A 166 -6.59 9.04 3.89
CA ARG A 166 -5.64 9.02 5.01
C ARG A 166 -4.33 9.72 4.66
N ILE A 167 -3.74 9.42 3.50
CA ILE A 167 -2.49 10.07 3.07
C ILE A 167 -2.70 11.58 2.91
N LEU A 168 -3.77 12.00 2.26
CA LEU A 168 -4.04 13.42 2.03
C LEU A 168 -4.30 14.18 3.33
N VAL A 169 -5.17 13.66 4.20
CA VAL A 169 -5.59 14.37 5.41
C VAL A 169 -4.57 14.24 6.54
N ASP A 170 -4.13 13.02 6.85
CA ASP A 170 -3.32 12.75 8.04
C ASP A 170 -1.82 12.98 7.80
N VAL A 171 -1.33 12.69 6.56
CA VAL A 171 0.10 12.78 6.24
C VAL A 171 0.44 14.08 5.54
N LYS A 172 -0.37 14.49 4.56
CA LYS A 172 -0.14 15.71 3.77
C LYS A 172 -0.83 16.96 4.35
N HIS A 173 -1.69 16.77 5.36
CA HIS A 173 -2.42 17.83 6.05
C HIS A 173 -3.34 18.67 5.13
N VAL A 174 -3.87 18.04 4.10
CA VAL A 174 -4.88 18.62 3.21
C VAL A 174 -6.22 18.63 3.94
N ASP A 175 -7.03 19.67 3.75
CA ASP A 175 -8.37 19.74 4.32
C ASP A 175 -9.29 18.67 3.70
N TRP A 176 -10.26 18.20 4.48
CA TRP A 176 -11.12 17.06 4.11
C TRP A 176 -11.83 17.26 2.76
N GLU A 177 -12.41 18.41 2.53
CA GLU A 177 -13.15 18.73 1.32
C GLU A 177 -12.23 18.70 0.09
N GLN A 178 -11.05 19.28 0.19
CA GLN A 178 -10.05 19.27 -0.86
C GLN A 178 -9.50 17.85 -1.10
N ALA A 179 -9.22 17.11 -0.03
CA ALA A 179 -8.78 15.71 -0.12
C ALA A 179 -9.82 14.83 -0.82
N TRP A 180 -11.09 15.03 -0.50
CA TRP A 180 -12.20 14.32 -1.14
C TRP A 180 -12.35 14.68 -2.62
N GLU A 181 -12.21 15.95 -2.97
CA GLU A 181 -12.22 16.40 -4.37
C GLU A 181 -11.08 15.74 -5.18
N ILE A 182 -9.86 15.74 -4.64
CA ILE A 182 -8.69 15.06 -5.26
C ILE A 182 -8.99 13.57 -5.43
N THR A 183 -9.47 12.90 -4.39
CA THR A 183 -9.76 11.46 -4.39
C THR A 183 -10.80 11.09 -5.45
N THR A 184 -11.91 11.81 -5.50
CA THR A 184 -13.01 11.52 -6.45
C THR A 184 -12.64 11.82 -7.89
N LYS A 185 -11.74 12.77 -8.14
CA LYS A 185 -11.23 13.07 -9.47
C LYS A 185 -10.16 12.09 -9.95
N SER A 186 -9.48 11.39 -9.03
CA SER A 186 -8.35 10.53 -9.35
C SER A 186 -8.70 9.06 -9.45
N ILE A 187 -9.76 8.60 -8.76
CA ILE A 187 -10.09 7.18 -8.64
C ILE A 187 -11.37 6.86 -9.42
N ALA A 188 -11.27 5.88 -10.32
CA ALA A 188 -12.38 5.28 -11.02
C ALA A 188 -12.50 3.79 -10.67
N TYR A 189 -13.70 3.23 -10.77
CA TYR A 189 -14.01 1.85 -10.39
C TYR A 189 -14.78 1.13 -11.50
N THR A 190 -14.41 -0.13 -11.74
CA THR A 190 -15.14 -1.03 -12.62
C THR A 190 -15.35 -2.37 -11.93
N ASN A 191 -16.60 -2.83 -11.89
CA ASN A 191 -16.92 -4.20 -11.51
C ASN A 191 -16.96 -5.09 -12.76
N HIS A 192 -16.24 -6.20 -12.74
CA HIS A 192 -16.10 -7.14 -13.85
C HIS A 192 -16.98 -8.38 -13.72
N THR A 193 -17.70 -8.56 -12.62
CA THR A 193 -18.50 -9.76 -12.36
C THR A 193 -19.89 -9.43 -11.83
N LEU A 194 -20.88 -10.22 -12.24
CA LEU A 194 -22.28 -10.12 -11.80
C LEU A 194 -22.56 -11.00 -10.57
N LEU A 195 -21.63 -11.88 -10.20
CA LEU A 195 -21.83 -12.82 -9.09
C LEU A 195 -21.72 -12.09 -7.75
N PRO A 196 -22.72 -12.20 -6.86
CA PRO A 196 -22.71 -11.51 -5.57
C PRO A 196 -21.51 -11.87 -4.67
N GLU A 197 -20.96 -13.08 -4.80
CA GLU A 197 -19.76 -13.52 -4.07
C GLU A 197 -18.48 -12.79 -4.48
N ALA A 198 -18.47 -12.14 -5.64
CA ALA A 198 -17.36 -11.31 -6.09
C ALA A 198 -17.33 -9.93 -5.41
N LEU A 199 -18.45 -9.53 -4.80
CA LEU A 199 -18.51 -8.36 -3.95
C LEU A 199 -18.05 -8.76 -2.55
N GLU A 200 -16.83 -8.43 -2.21
CA GLU A 200 -16.22 -8.82 -0.94
C GLU A 200 -16.97 -8.22 0.25
N LYS A 201 -17.14 -9.03 1.27
CA LYS A 201 -17.69 -8.63 2.57
C LYS A 201 -16.67 -8.98 3.64
N TRP A 202 -16.21 -7.98 4.36
CA TRP A 202 -15.24 -8.15 5.42
C TRP A 202 -15.92 -8.06 6.79
N ASP A 203 -15.47 -8.90 7.72
CA ASP A 203 -15.85 -8.76 9.12
C ASP A 203 -15.38 -7.39 9.64
N LEU A 204 -16.28 -6.67 10.31
CA LEU A 204 -16.00 -5.31 10.77
C LEU A 204 -14.88 -5.26 11.81
N LYS A 205 -14.77 -6.29 12.67
CA LYS A 205 -13.72 -6.37 13.68
C LYS A 205 -12.37 -6.55 13.01
N LEU A 206 -12.29 -7.47 12.04
CA LEU A 206 -11.08 -7.69 11.25
C LEU A 206 -10.65 -6.40 10.54
N PHE A 207 -11.58 -5.76 9.85
CA PHE A 207 -11.30 -4.53 9.08
C PHE A 207 -10.85 -3.35 9.96
N LYS A 208 -11.35 -3.27 11.19
CA LYS A 208 -10.92 -2.25 12.17
C LYS A 208 -9.59 -2.55 12.83
N THR A 209 -9.19 -3.82 12.87
CA THR A 209 -7.95 -4.25 13.54
C THR A 209 -6.74 -4.15 12.61
N LEU A 210 -6.96 -4.30 11.33
CA LEU A 210 -5.92 -4.32 10.31
C LEU A 210 -5.64 -2.94 9.77
#